data_f351ac5098e68c6dd1c805ad15eea681
#
_entry.id   f351ac5098e68c6dd1c805ad15eea681
#
_cell.length_a   1.000
_cell.length_b   1.000
_cell.length_c   1.000
_cell.angle_alpha   90.00
_cell.angle_beta   90.00
_cell.angle_gamma   90.00
#
_symmetry.space_group_name_H-M   'P 1'
#
loop_
_entity.id
_entity.type
_entity.pdbx_description
1 polymer ?
#
loop_
_entity_poly.entity_id
_entity_poly.type
_entity_poly.pdbx_seq_one_letter_code
_entity_poly.pdbx_strand_id
1 'polypeptide(L)'
;MKALARSHVWWPGIDKAIKQVSKGCTGCQLTQSNPKIAPLHSWEWPARPWQRIHVDFAGLFLGTMFLIVVDAHTKWPEVIRMTSTSATRTIEELRKLFTAHSLPEQPVSDNGPQFVTDEFRAFMKSNGIKHIKSAPYHPATNVLAERFVQTFKQALRAVMTEKKPLSLRSWLASYWPTEQYHMQ
;
A
#
# COMPACT_ATOMS: atom_id res chain seq x y z
N MET A 1 13.10 34.73 2.40
CA MET A 1 12.84 35.74 1.34
C MET A 1 11.87 36.85 1.76
N LYS A 2 10.62 36.55 2.18
CA LYS A 2 9.65 37.60 2.60
C LYS A 2 10.14 38.48 3.79
N ALA A 3 10.71 37.83 4.81
CA ALA A 3 11.25 38.59 5.99
C ALA A 3 12.39 39.52 5.57
N LEU A 4 13.31 39.05 4.72
CA LEU A 4 14.41 39.87 4.22
C LEU A 4 13.91 41.05 3.34
N ALA A 5 12.93 40.81 2.47
CA ALA A 5 12.39 41.88 1.64
C ALA A 5 11.72 42.96 2.51
N ARG A 6 10.94 42.56 3.52
CA ARG A 6 10.26 43.51 4.43
C ARG A 6 11.21 44.34 5.30
N SER A 7 12.44 43.88 5.54
CA SER A 7 13.44 44.64 6.27
C SER A 7 14.04 45.80 5.46
N HIS A 8 13.88 45.77 4.13
CA HIS A 8 14.48 46.79 3.25
C HIS A 8 13.43 47.66 2.52
N VAL A 9 12.27 47.09 2.20
CA VAL A 9 11.26 47.75 1.40
C VAL A 9 9.85 47.38 1.84
N TRP A 10 8.90 48.31 1.63
CA TRP A 10 7.50 48.05 1.90
C TRP A 10 6.60 48.71 0.86
N TRP A 11 5.63 47.97 0.37
CA TRP A 11 4.48 48.49 -0.40
C TRP A 11 3.26 47.60 -0.20
N PRO A 12 2.02 48.10 -0.45
CA PRO A 12 0.82 47.30 -0.36
C PRO A 12 0.87 46.11 -1.31
N GLY A 13 0.69 44.89 -0.78
CA GLY A 13 0.71 43.67 -1.60
C GLY A 13 2.08 43.03 -1.85
N ILE A 14 3.17 43.50 -1.19
CA ILE A 14 4.54 42.95 -1.32
C ILE A 14 4.58 41.43 -1.18
N ASP A 15 3.81 40.83 -0.29
CA ASP A 15 3.80 39.38 -0.10
C ASP A 15 3.26 38.61 -1.30
N LYS A 16 2.25 39.21 -1.97
CA LYS A 16 1.66 38.64 -3.18
C LYS A 16 2.64 38.74 -4.35
N ALA A 17 3.32 39.87 -4.49
CA ALA A 17 4.33 40.09 -5.52
C ALA A 17 5.52 39.13 -5.35
N ILE A 18 6.08 39.02 -4.13
CA ILE A 18 7.20 38.10 -3.86
C ILE A 18 6.80 36.64 -4.11
N LYS A 19 5.58 36.24 -3.72
CA LYS A 19 5.07 34.88 -3.97
C LYS A 19 4.95 34.60 -5.46
N GLN A 20 4.57 35.58 -6.25
CA GLN A 20 4.42 35.45 -7.70
C GLN A 20 5.78 35.30 -8.40
N VAL A 21 6.77 36.12 -8.01
CA VAL A 21 8.15 35.99 -8.50
C VAL A 21 8.76 34.67 -8.12
N SER A 22 8.58 34.21 -6.88
CA SER A 22 9.13 32.91 -6.45
C SER A 22 8.52 31.71 -7.13
N LYS A 23 7.26 31.79 -7.55
CA LYS A 23 6.57 30.75 -8.34
C LYS A 23 7.12 30.61 -9.77
N GLY A 24 7.60 31.71 -10.35
CA GLY A 24 8.24 31.69 -11.68
C GLY A 24 9.74 31.40 -11.67
N CYS A 25 10.36 31.34 -10.49
CA CYS A 25 11.80 31.13 -10.36
C CYS A 25 12.14 29.65 -10.16
N THR A 26 12.82 29.05 -11.14
CA THR A 26 13.26 27.63 -11.10
C THR A 26 14.13 27.33 -9.88
N GLY A 27 15.08 28.22 -9.52
CA GLY A 27 15.93 28.07 -8.34
C GLY A 27 15.12 28.05 -7.05
N CYS A 28 14.10 28.93 -6.90
CA CYS A 28 13.23 28.94 -5.73
C CYS A 28 12.35 27.70 -5.64
N GLN A 29 11.94 27.14 -6.76
CA GLN A 29 11.15 25.90 -6.80
C GLN A 29 11.99 24.68 -6.42
N LEU A 30 13.23 24.59 -6.91
CA LEU A 30 14.17 23.49 -6.56
C LEU A 30 14.60 23.51 -5.09
N THR A 31 14.66 24.69 -4.47
CA THR A 31 15.06 24.85 -3.07
C THR A 31 13.86 24.97 -2.10
N GLN A 32 12.63 24.85 -2.62
CA GLN A 32 11.45 24.87 -1.77
C GLN A 32 11.42 23.64 -0.88
N SER A 33 11.36 23.85 0.45
CA SER A 33 11.11 22.75 1.38
C SER A 33 9.78 22.07 1.05
N ASN A 34 9.78 20.74 1.09
CA ASN A 34 8.56 19.97 0.90
C ASN A 34 7.45 20.48 1.82
N PRO A 35 6.19 20.56 1.34
CA PRO A 35 5.08 20.91 2.20
C PRO A 35 5.06 20.02 3.44
N LYS A 36 4.70 20.58 4.59
CA LYS A 36 4.57 19.79 5.82
C LYS A 36 3.67 18.59 5.53
N ILE A 37 4.18 17.40 5.83
CA ILE A 37 3.42 16.16 5.71
C ILE A 37 2.17 16.32 6.58
N ALA A 38 0.99 16.11 5.99
CA ALA A 38 -0.26 16.12 6.73
C ALA A 38 -0.17 15.10 7.87
N PRO A 39 -0.76 15.39 9.06
CA PRO A 39 -0.77 14.42 10.14
C PRO A 39 -1.33 13.07 9.64
N LEU A 40 -0.60 12.00 9.91
CA LEU A 40 -1.05 10.66 9.58
C LEU A 40 -2.26 10.33 10.46
N HIS A 41 -3.43 10.24 9.86
CA HIS A 41 -4.56 9.60 10.53
C HIS A 41 -4.27 8.10 10.61
N SER A 42 -4.09 7.62 11.84
CA SER A 42 -3.99 6.17 12.06
C SER A 42 -5.31 5.51 11.65
N TRP A 43 -5.22 4.39 10.96
CA TRP A 43 -6.39 3.57 10.69
C TRP A 43 -7.00 3.07 12.01
N GLU A 44 -8.31 3.17 12.14
CA GLU A 44 -9.01 2.45 13.20
C GLU A 44 -8.76 0.95 13.05
N TRP A 45 -8.57 0.25 14.17
CA TRP A 45 -8.37 -1.19 14.13
C TRP A 45 -9.65 -1.88 13.66
N PRO A 46 -9.61 -2.80 12.68
CA PRO A 46 -10.81 -3.51 12.26
C PRO A 46 -11.40 -4.31 13.43
N ALA A 47 -12.72 -4.28 13.56
CA ALA A 47 -13.42 -4.95 14.67
C ALA A 47 -13.36 -6.49 14.56
N ARG A 48 -13.21 -7.02 13.35
CA ARG A 48 -13.23 -8.46 13.06
C ARG A 48 -12.22 -8.84 11.98
N PRO A 49 -11.77 -10.12 11.96
CA PRO A 49 -10.95 -10.64 10.90
C PRO A 49 -11.60 -10.43 9.53
N TRP A 50 -10.78 -10.20 8.51
CA TRP A 50 -11.18 -10.04 7.12
C TRP A 50 -12.08 -8.83 6.79
N GLN A 51 -12.34 -7.96 7.78
CA GLN A 51 -13.09 -6.72 7.55
C GLN A 51 -12.34 -5.75 6.65
N ARG A 52 -11.05 -5.55 6.92
CA ARG A 52 -10.16 -4.77 6.07
C ARG A 52 -8.92 -5.58 5.70
N ILE A 53 -8.65 -5.63 4.42
CA ILE A 53 -7.48 -6.29 3.87
C ILE A 53 -6.59 -5.30 3.14
N HIS A 54 -5.30 -5.53 3.15
CA HIS A 54 -4.32 -4.79 2.37
C HIS A 54 -3.82 -5.67 1.23
N VAL A 55 -3.84 -5.13 0.00
CA VAL A 55 -3.47 -5.87 -1.21
C VAL A 55 -2.28 -5.18 -1.87
N ASP A 56 -1.27 -5.96 -2.22
CA ASP A 56 -0.06 -5.47 -2.89
C ASP A 56 0.57 -6.57 -3.76
N PHE A 57 1.45 -6.17 -4.67
CA PHE A 57 2.25 -7.11 -5.46
C PHE A 57 3.71 -7.12 -5.00
N ALA A 58 4.21 -8.29 -4.68
CA ALA A 58 5.63 -8.50 -4.58
C ALA A 58 6.20 -8.69 -5.98
N GLY A 59 7.02 -7.72 -6.42
CA GLY A 59 7.63 -7.72 -7.75
C GLY A 59 8.54 -8.90 -8.00
N LEU A 60 8.93 -9.07 -9.27
CA LEU A 60 9.68 -10.20 -9.83
C LEU A 60 10.74 -10.76 -8.88
N PHE A 61 10.44 -11.92 -8.34
CA PHE A 61 11.40 -12.72 -7.61
C PHE A 61 11.56 -14.04 -8.37
N LEU A 62 12.78 -14.26 -8.93
CA LEU A 62 13.06 -15.40 -9.83
C LEU A 62 12.06 -15.53 -10.99
N GLY A 63 11.70 -14.42 -11.61
CA GLY A 63 10.74 -14.42 -12.71
C GLY A 63 9.27 -14.64 -12.29
N THR A 64 9.00 -14.69 -10.99
CA THR A 64 7.64 -14.90 -10.45
C THR A 64 7.14 -13.67 -9.74
N MET A 65 5.89 -13.29 -10.00
CA MET A 65 5.13 -12.28 -9.27
C MET A 65 4.27 -12.94 -8.19
N PHE A 66 4.06 -12.22 -7.11
CA PHE A 66 3.18 -12.69 -6.02
C PHE A 66 2.15 -11.62 -5.69
N LEU A 67 0.89 -12.00 -5.61
CA LEU A 67 -0.17 -11.20 -5.01
C LEU A 67 -0.14 -11.48 -3.50
N ILE A 68 -0.03 -10.42 -2.72
CA ILE A 68 -0.01 -10.48 -1.26
C ILE A 68 -1.27 -9.81 -0.76
N VAL A 69 -2.01 -10.52 0.07
CA VAL A 69 -3.20 -10.00 0.75
C VAL A 69 -3.01 -10.18 2.25
N VAL A 70 -3.02 -9.08 3.01
CA VAL A 70 -2.80 -9.10 4.45
C VAL A 70 -4.08 -8.66 5.15
N ASP A 71 -4.62 -9.49 6.03
CA ASP A 71 -5.72 -9.11 6.90
C ASP A 71 -5.25 -8.06 7.93
N ALA A 72 -5.94 -6.94 7.99
CA ALA A 72 -5.57 -5.85 8.89
C ALA A 72 -5.85 -6.16 10.37
N HIS A 73 -6.76 -7.08 10.68
CA HIS A 73 -7.09 -7.49 12.04
C HIS A 73 -6.06 -8.50 12.56
N THR A 74 -5.93 -9.63 11.90
CA THR A 74 -5.09 -10.75 12.34
C THR A 74 -3.63 -10.62 11.93
N LYS A 75 -3.33 -9.76 10.96
CA LYS A 75 -2.05 -9.65 10.26
C LYS A 75 -1.69 -10.88 9.43
N TRP A 76 -2.62 -11.80 9.27
CA TRP A 76 -2.40 -13.00 8.49
C TRP A 76 -2.21 -12.68 7.01
N PRO A 77 -1.14 -13.18 6.37
CA PRO A 77 -0.89 -12.96 4.96
C PRO A 77 -1.37 -14.13 4.12
N GLU A 78 -2.05 -13.84 3.03
CA GLU A 78 -2.24 -14.76 1.91
C GLU A 78 -1.25 -14.41 0.80
N VAL A 79 -0.52 -15.39 0.31
CA VAL A 79 0.51 -15.22 -0.72
C VAL A 79 0.19 -16.11 -1.91
N ILE A 80 -0.10 -15.50 -3.03
CA ILE A 80 -0.55 -16.18 -4.23
C ILE A 80 0.47 -15.97 -5.35
N ARG A 81 0.95 -17.06 -5.92
CA ARG A 81 1.81 -17.03 -7.11
C ARG A 81 1.01 -16.60 -8.33
N MET A 82 1.48 -15.54 -9.00
CA MET A 82 0.82 -14.96 -10.15
C MET A 82 1.57 -15.27 -11.44
N THR A 83 0.84 -15.73 -12.44
CA THR A 83 1.37 -15.90 -13.81
C THR A 83 1.26 -14.60 -14.61
N SER A 84 0.34 -13.71 -14.22
CA SER A 84 0.12 -12.40 -14.82
C SER A 84 -0.41 -11.45 -13.76
N THR A 85 -0.11 -10.16 -13.89
CA THR A 85 -0.61 -9.08 -13.01
C THR A 85 -1.79 -8.34 -13.64
N SER A 86 -2.48 -8.92 -14.62
CA SER A 86 -3.67 -8.32 -15.21
C SER A 86 -4.81 -8.19 -14.21
N ALA A 87 -5.72 -7.22 -14.44
CA ALA A 87 -6.90 -7.04 -13.60
C ALA A 87 -7.76 -8.30 -13.55
N THR A 88 -8.02 -8.95 -14.69
CA THR A 88 -8.78 -10.19 -14.80
C THR A 88 -8.19 -11.28 -13.90
N ARG A 89 -6.87 -11.53 -14.00
CA ARG A 89 -6.22 -12.56 -13.19
C ARG A 89 -6.23 -12.21 -11.70
N THR A 90 -6.04 -10.95 -11.37
CA THR A 90 -6.13 -10.47 -9.98
C THR A 90 -7.53 -10.69 -9.40
N ILE A 91 -8.57 -10.40 -10.16
CA ILE A 91 -9.96 -10.63 -9.77
C ILE A 91 -10.24 -12.12 -9.55
N GLU A 92 -9.75 -13.00 -10.41
CA GLU A 92 -9.91 -14.45 -10.26
C GLU A 92 -9.33 -14.96 -8.93
N GLU A 93 -8.12 -14.51 -8.58
CA GLU A 93 -7.49 -14.93 -7.33
C GLU A 93 -8.18 -14.32 -6.10
N LEU A 94 -8.59 -13.06 -6.18
CA LEU A 94 -9.38 -12.44 -5.10
C LEU A 94 -10.75 -13.13 -4.91
N ARG A 95 -11.41 -13.60 -5.97
CA ARG A 95 -12.65 -14.38 -5.85
C ARG A 95 -12.44 -15.66 -5.04
N LYS A 96 -11.35 -16.37 -5.28
CA LYS A 96 -11.00 -17.58 -4.51
C LYS A 96 -10.81 -17.26 -3.03
N LEU A 97 -10.08 -16.20 -2.72
CA LEU A 97 -9.88 -15.75 -1.34
C LEU A 97 -11.21 -15.32 -0.69
N PHE A 98 -12.05 -14.58 -1.40
CA PHE A 98 -13.34 -14.13 -0.88
C PHE A 98 -14.30 -15.29 -0.64
N THR A 99 -14.19 -16.37 -1.43
CA THR A 99 -14.94 -17.60 -1.20
C THR A 99 -14.45 -18.34 0.05
N ALA A 100 -13.15 -18.31 0.32
CA ALA A 100 -12.55 -19.01 1.47
C ALA A 100 -12.76 -18.24 2.79
N HIS A 101 -12.67 -16.90 2.77
CA HIS A 101 -12.62 -16.06 3.96
C HIS A 101 -13.83 -15.13 4.15
N SER A 102 -14.74 -15.06 3.23
CA SER A 102 -15.82 -14.08 3.08
C SER A 102 -15.42 -12.79 2.34
N LEU A 103 -16.43 -11.97 2.00
CA LEU A 103 -16.20 -10.68 1.35
C LEU A 103 -15.66 -9.65 2.34
N PRO A 104 -14.53 -8.99 2.06
CA PRO A 104 -14.06 -7.89 2.88
C PRO A 104 -14.90 -6.63 2.65
N GLU A 105 -15.00 -5.79 3.69
CA GLU A 105 -15.66 -4.49 3.53
C GLU A 105 -14.76 -3.45 2.86
N GLN A 106 -13.47 -3.48 3.20
CA GLN A 106 -12.51 -2.44 2.84
C GLN A 106 -11.17 -3.01 2.37
N PRO A 107 -11.05 -3.44 1.12
CA PRO A 107 -9.73 -3.67 0.52
C PRO A 107 -8.99 -2.35 0.31
N VAL A 108 -7.73 -2.32 0.72
CA VAL A 108 -6.81 -1.21 0.54
C VAL A 108 -5.71 -1.64 -0.41
N SER A 109 -5.45 -0.89 -1.48
CA SER A 109 -4.35 -1.14 -2.40
C SER A 109 -3.62 0.15 -2.77
N ASP A 110 -2.49 0.02 -3.44
CA ASP A 110 -1.87 1.12 -4.17
C ASP A 110 -2.68 1.51 -5.43
N ASN A 111 -2.12 2.44 -6.23
CA ASN A 111 -2.68 2.84 -7.52
C ASN A 111 -2.12 2.02 -8.69
N GLY A 112 -1.73 0.78 -8.47
CA GLY A 112 -1.27 -0.12 -9.52
C GLY A 112 -2.27 -0.23 -10.67
N PRO A 113 -1.81 -0.37 -11.93
CA PRO A 113 -2.68 -0.35 -13.11
C PRO A 113 -3.80 -1.39 -13.04
N GLN A 114 -3.56 -2.56 -12.44
CA GLN A 114 -4.55 -3.63 -12.27
C GLN A 114 -5.71 -3.26 -11.34
N PHE A 115 -5.48 -2.36 -10.34
CA PHE A 115 -6.47 -1.94 -9.34
C PHE A 115 -7.28 -0.72 -9.77
N VAL A 116 -6.88 -0.03 -10.85
CA VAL A 116 -7.56 1.18 -11.33
C VAL A 116 -8.42 0.95 -12.57
N THR A 117 -8.46 -0.28 -13.10
CA THR A 117 -9.28 -0.64 -14.27
C THR A 117 -10.76 -0.56 -13.96
N ASP A 118 -11.57 -0.35 -14.99
CA ASP A 118 -13.04 -0.35 -14.86
C ASP A 118 -13.55 -1.75 -14.47
N GLU A 119 -12.92 -2.81 -14.98
CA GLU A 119 -13.23 -4.19 -14.63
C GLU A 119 -13.06 -4.44 -13.12
N PHE A 120 -11.95 -4.00 -12.52
CA PHE A 120 -11.69 -4.13 -11.09
C PHE A 120 -12.70 -3.31 -10.26
N ARG A 121 -12.99 -2.08 -10.70
CA ARG A 121 -14.01 -1.23 -10.04
C ARG A 121 -15.41 -1.86 -10.08
N ALA A 122 -15.79 -2.40 -11.23
CA ALA A 122 -17.07 -3.09 -11.39
C ALA A 122 -17.16 -4.33 -10.49
N PHE A 123 -16.10 -5.12 -10.42
CA PHE A 123 -16.00 -6.28 -9.52
C PHE A 123 -16.18 -5.90 -8.04
N MET A 124 -15.50 -4.86 -7.57
CA MET A 124 -15.65 -4.39 -6.17
C MET A 124 -17.07 -3.90 -5.93
N LYS A 125 -17.62 -3.08 -6.82
CA LYS A 125 -18.97 -2.52 -6.70
C LYS A 125 -20.05 -3.59 -6.71
N SER A 126 -19.98 -4.58 -7.59
CA SER A 126 -20.97 -5.67 -7.68
C SER A 126 -21.01 -6.56 -6.45
N ASN A 127 -19.92 -6.61 -5.68
CA ASN A 127 -19.85 -7.34 -4.42
C ASN A 127 -20.10 -6.46 -3.18
N GLY A 128 -20.49 -5.19 -3.34
CA GLY A 128 -20.71 -4.26 -2.23
C GLY A 128 -19.44 -3.85 -1.48
N ILE A 129 -18.27 -4.02 -2.08
CA ILE A 129 -16.97 -3.80 -1.47
C ILE A 129 -16.52 -2.36 -1.67
N LYS A 130 -16.11 -1.69 -0.57
CA LYS A 130 -15.56 -0.34 -0.61
C LYS A 130 -14.04 -0.38 -0.83
N HIS A 131 -13.60 -0.40 -2.08
CA HIS A 131 -12.16 -0.33 -2.41
C HIS A 131 -11.58 1.03 -2.07
N ILE A 132 -10.49 1.05 -1.29
CA ILE A 132 -9.76 2.24 -0.86
C ILE A 132 -8.37 2.21 -1.53
N LYS A 133 -8.05 3.26 -2.27
CA LYS A 133 -6.73 3.42 -2.88
C LYS A 133 -5.87 4.34 -2.01
N SER A 134 -4.59 4.03 -1.88
CA SER A 134 -3.64 4.93 -1.23
C SER A 134 -3.57 6.24 -2.01
N ALA A 135 -3.63 7.36 -1.30
CA ALA A 135 -3.46 8.66 -1.93
C ALA A 135 -2.05 8.78 -2.52
N PRO A 136 -1.88 9.41 -3.69
CA PRO A 136 -0.56 9.73 -4.22
C PRO A 136 0.27 10.47 -3.16
N TYR A 137 1.52 10.07 -2.98
CA TYR A 137 2.44 10.62 -1.96
C TYR A 137 2.07 10.35 -0.49
N HIS A 138 1.11 9.48 -0.20
CA HIS A 138 0.78 9.00 1.14
C HIS A 138 0.92 7.47 1.24
N PRO A 139 2.15 6.93 1.18
CA PRO A 139 2.39 5.48 1.26
C PRO A 139 1.91 4.88 2.59
N ALA A 140 1.76 5.71 3.63
CA ALA A 140 1.28 5.29 4.94
C ALA A 140 -0.09 4.58 4.91
N THR A 141 -0.87 4.73 3.83
CA THR A 141 -2.18 4.09 3.70
C THR A 141 -2.08 2.57 3.50
N ASN A 142 -1.03 2.07 2.82
CA ASN A 142 -0.83 0.65 2.54
C ASN A 142 0.42 0.05 3.26
N VAL A 143 0.94 0.72 4.27
CA VAL A 143 2.16 0.32 5.02
C VAL A 143 2.12 -1.13 5.48
N LEU A 144 0.96 -1.68 5.81
CA LEU A 144 0.85 -3.05 6.30
C LEU A 144 1.27 -4.06 5.22
N ALA A 145 0.72 -3.94 4.01
CA ALA A 145 1.10 -4.81 2.90
C ALA A 145 2.55 -4.56 2.45
N GLU A 146 2.96 -3.29 2.36
CA GLU A 146 4.32 -2.93 1.97
C GLU A 146 5.37 -3.51 2.93
N ARG A 147 5.16 -3.42 4.25
CA ARG A 147 6.04 -4.03 5.26
C ARG A 147 6.09 -5.54 5.12
N PHE A 148 4.93 -6.17 4.90
CA PHE A 148 4.89 -7.61 4.67
C PHE A 148 5.64 -8.00 3.39
N VAL A 149 5.46 -7.27 2.29
CA VAL A 149 6.21 -7.48 1.03
C VAL A 149 7.72 -7.41 1.27
N GLN A 150 8.19 -6.44 2.06
CA GLN A 150 9.62 -6.33 2.40
C GLN A 150 10.12 -7.54 3.19
N THR A 151 9.39 -7.93 4.24
CA THR A 151 9.72 -9.11 5.06
C THR A 151 9.69 -10.39 4.22
N PHE A 152 8.68 -10.55 3.38
CA PHE A 152 8.54 -11.68 2.46
C PHE A 152 9.72 -11.77 1.49
N LYS A 153 10.13 -10.66 0.86
CA LYS A 153 11.30 -10.62 -0.02
C LYS A 153 12.60 -10.98 0.70
N GLN A 154 12.78 -10.50 1.92
CA GLN A 154 13.97 -10.84 2.73
C GLN A 154 14.01 -12.34 3.03
N ALA A 155 12.89 -12.89 3.41
CA ALA A 155 12.78 -14.31 3.72
C ALA A 155 13.00 -15.22 2.51
N LEU A 156 12.42 -14.87 1.36
CA LEU A 156 12.70 -15.60 0.12
C LEU A 156 14.20 -15.61 -0.23
N ARG A 157 14.89 -14.48 -0.03
CA ARG A 157 16.34 -14.40 -0.24
C ARG A 157 17.11 -15.29 0.73
N ALA A 158 16.73 -15.30 2.02
CA ALA A 158 17.36 -16.12 3.05
C ALA A 158 17.24 -17.63 2.74
N VAL A 159 16.04 -18.08 2.39
CA VAL A 159 15.78 -19.49 1.98
C VAL A 159 16.65 -19.91 0.81
N MET A 160 16.87 -19.04 -0.16
CA MET A 160 17.72 -19.34 -1.31
C MET A 160 19.20 -19.44 -0.96
N THR A 161 19.66 -18.62 -0.02
CA THR A 161 21.05 -18.64 0.43
C THR A 161 21.36 -19.93 1.20
N GLU A 162 20.40 -20.46 1.95
CA GLU A 162 20.58 -21.68 2.76
C GLU A 162 20.38 -22.99 2.00
N LYS A 163 20.00 -22.97 0.71
CA LYS A 163 19.70 -24.17 -0.11
C LYS A 163 18.71 -25.16 0.54
N LYS A 164 17.93 -24.73 1.52
CA LYS A 164 16.90 -25.59 2.14
C LYS A 164 15.61 -25.53 1.32
N PRO A 165 15.02 -26.68 0.96
CA PRO A 165 13.71 -26.72 0.30
C PRO A 165 12.60 -26.49 1.34
N LEU A 166 12.49 -25.26 1.86
CA LEU A 166 11.35 -24.88 2.68
C LEU A 166 10.17 -24.58 1.75
N SER A 167 9.08 -25.30 1.95
CA SER A 167 7.84 -24.93 1.26
C SER A 167 7.41 -23.54 1.78
N LEU A 168 6.81 -22.75 0.90
CA LEU A 168 6.30 -21.41 1.27
C LEU A 168 5.39 -21.47 2.51
N ARG A 169 4.61 -22.56 2.66
CA ARG A 169 3.75 -22.84 3.81
C ARG A 169 4.51 -23.08 5.11
N SER A 170 5.58 -23.87 5.07
CA SER A 170 6.39 -24.14 6.27
C SER A 170 7.15 -22.91 6.74
N TRP A 171 7.54 -22.06 5.80
CA TRP A 171 8.17 -20.78 6.13
C TRP A 171 7.17 -19.79 6.75
N LEU A 172 5.98 -19.62 6.15
CA LEU A 172 4.92 -18.79 6.72
C LEU A 172 4.58 -19.25 8.15
N ALA A 173 4.51 -20.56 8.39
CA ALA A 173 4.26 -21.14 9.70
C ALA A 173 5.38 -20.89 10.73
N SER A 174 6.65 -20.78 10.28
CA SER A 174 7.79 -20.52 11.19
C SER A 174 7.92 -19.05 11.61
N TYR A 175 7.46 -18.13 10.79
CA TYR A 175 7.48 -16.68 11.07
C TYR A 175 6.23 -16.17 11.77
N TRP A 176 5.14 -16.93 11.69
CA TRP A 176 3.86 -16.59 12.31
C TRP A 176 3.51 -17.69 13.32
N PRO A 177 3.76 -17.47 14.62
CA PRO A 177 3.38 -18.44 15.62
C PRO A 177 1.86 -18.62 15.60
N THR A 178 1.43 -19.84 15.34
CA THR A 178 0.03 -20.26 15.30
C THR A 178 -0.64 -20.27 16.69
N GLU A 179 0.08 -19.84 17.74
CA GLU A 179 -0.40 -19.91 19.11
C GLU A 179 -1.46 -18.88 19.52
N GLN A 180 -1.83 -17.93 18.65
CA GLN A 180 -2.86 -16.94 19.00
C GLN A 180 -4.24 -17.19 18.38
N TYR A 181 -4.46 -18.31 17.71
CA TYR A 181 -5.75 -18.59 17.05
C TYR A 181 -6.34 -19.95 17.44
N HIS A 182 -6.49 -20.20 18.73
CA HIS A 182 -7.57 -21.07 19.17
C HIS A 182 -8.85 -20.23 19.14
N MET A 183 -9.65 -20.48 18.08
CA MET A 183 -11.00 -19.99 17.99
C MET A 183 -11.80 -20.51 19.18
N GLN A 184 -12.35 -19.59 19.98
CA GLN A 184 -13.57 -19.81 20.72
C GLN A 184 -14.76 -19.43 19.83
#